data_7604847ad42ceb9d5c4713cc60c88961
#
_entry.id   7604847ad42ceb9d5c4713cc60c88961
#
_cell.length_a   1.000
_cell.length_b   1.000
_cell.length_c   1.000
_cell.angle_alpha   90.00
_cell.angle_beta   90.00
_cell.angle_gamma   90.00
#
_symmetry.space_group_name_H-M   'P 1'
#
loop_
_entity.id
_entity.type
_entity.pdbx_description
1 polymer ?
#
loop_
_entity_poly.entity_id
_entity_poly.type
_entity_poly.pdbx_seq_one_letter_code
_entity_poly.pdbx_strand_id
1 'polypeptide(L)'
;MRRNVYLWLIAVAASLLMACEKGNQGPVGPDPSTIVDGMPKSAKRGVAFSFTNMLDLPLLSPYISWDYNWGNTPTDDAALWFDSNEMDYCPMCWNGNYNADKIRAFVAAHPNTQYLLAFNEPNLTDQAHMTPREAAALWQPLVDLAKELNLKLVSPAMNYGTLPGYSDPIKWLDEFFALPEVDPNDIYAISIHCYMSSASAVQGYIERFEKYGKPIWLTEFCAWDPVPGSVSTQMDYMCTVLHDLETRPSVERYAWFIPRSGSKVDSPPYMQLITHDYPPALTDLGRIYCLLSPMNSKLWLRANRPVYASEYCALKNNALSLRPTTDEEVRNRIGKDGLQVANFSQGQELTYRLYLQEKASTVELRYCGYSNSICEVLVDGQTACHVEMPRTGGSDNWTAAHQALSMDAGAHTITLRLFSGSCSLSAFQVK
;
A
#
# COMPACT_ATOMS: atom_id res chain seq x y z
N MET A 1 -39.65 -28.62 -78.37
CA MET A 1 -41.02 -28.40 -77.89
C MET A 1 -41.08 -28.78 -76.38
N ARG A 2 -41.23 -27.85 -75.51
CA ARG A 2 -41.96 -27.84 -74.28
C ARG A 2 -41.46 -26.62 -73.45
N ARG A 3 -42.39 -25.69 -73.27
CA ARG A 3 -42.27 -24.48 -72.53
C ARG A 3 -42.23 -24.81 -71.02
N ASN A 4 -41.28 -24.27 -70.28
CA ASN A 4 -41.32 -24.22 -68.82
C ASN A 4 -41.70 -22.83 -68.39
N VAL A 5 -42.84 -22.76 -67.67
CA VAL A 5 -43.41 -21.57 -67.03
C VAL A 5 -42.72 -21.44 -65.65
N TYR A 6 -42.09 -20.32 -65.39
CA TYR A 6 -41.59 -19.97 -64.06
C TYR A 6 -42.66 -19.22 -63.29
N LEU A 7 -43.14 -19.82 -62.21
CA LEU A 7 -43.98 -19.17 -61.19
C LEU A 7 -43.07 -18.38 -60.25
N TRP A 8 -43.33 -17.08 -60.14
CA TRP A 8 -42.74 -16.22 -59.13
C TRP A 8 -43.64 -16.25 -57.88
N LEU A 9 -43.14 -16.77 -56.75
CA LEU A 9 -43.76 -16.64 -55.44
C LEU A 9 -43.18 -15.36 -54.80
N ILE A 10 -44.06 -14.36 -54.63
CA ILE A 10 -43.78 -13.14 -53.86
C ILE A 10 -44.02 -13.48 -52.39
N ALA A 11 -42.93 -13.60 -51.61
CA ALA A 11 -43.01 -13.66 -50.15
C ALA A 11 -43.05 -12.25 -49.59
N VAL A 12 -44.20 -11.85 -49.05
CA VAL A 12 -44.32 -10.62 -48.25
C VAL A 12 -43.73 -10.88 -46.89
N ALA A 13 -42.56 -10.35 -46.62
CA ALA A 13 -41.95 -10.34 -45.32
C ALA A 13 -42.59 -9.20 -44.48
N ALA A 14 -43.46 -9.57 -43.57
CA ALA A 14 -43.95 -8.64 -42.52
C ALA A 14 -42.80 -8.36 -41.54
N SER A 15 -42.21 -7.19 -41.62
CA SER A 15 -41.21 -6.71 -40.66
C SER A 15 -41.94 -6.32 -39.37
N LEU A 16 -41.91 -7.20 -38.38
CA LEU A 16 -42.20 -6.85 -36.98
C LEU A 16 -41.06 -5.95 -36.46
N LEU A 17 -41.32 -4.66 -36.41
CA LEU A 17 -40.53 -3.71 -35.63
C LEU A 17 -40.78 -4.02 -34.15
N MET A 18 -39.92 -4.83 -33.53
CA MET A 18 -39.75 -4.82 -32.08
C MET A 18 -39.06 -3.51 -31.74
N ALA A 19 -39.85 -2.55 -31.27
CA ALA A 19 -39.30 -1.42 -30.53
C ALA A 19 -38.68 -1.98 -29.25
N CYS A 20 -37.38 -2.11 -29.22
CA CYS A 20 -36.64 -2.19 -27.95
C CYS A 20 -36.89 -0.86 -27.24
N GLU A 21 -37.75 -0.87 -26.23
CA GLU A 21 -37.72 0.12 -25.18
C GLU A 21 -36.30 0.10 -24.60
N LYS A 22 -35.52 1.10 -24.92
CA LYS A 22 -34.36 1.46 -24.12
C LYS A 22 -34.89 1.80 -22.74
N GLY A 23 -34.97 0.82 -21.88
CA GLY A 23 -35.14 1.06 -20.46
C GLY A 23 -34.07 2.05 -20.06
N ASN A 24 -34.49 3.18 -19.55
CA ASN A 24 -33.66 4.19 -18.94
C ASN A 24 -33.06 3.53 -17.70
N GLN A 25 -31.95 2.76 -17.87
CA GLN A 25 -31.15 2.29 -16.77
C GLN A 25 -30.54 3.57 -16.23
N GLY A 26 -31.05 4.06 -15.11
CA GLY A 26 -30.40 5.06 -14.31
C GLY A 26 -28.95 4.64 -14.08
N PRO A 27 -28.06 5.56 -13.68
CA PRO A 27 -26.66 5.26 -13.51
C PRO A 27 -26.52 3.98 -12.68
N VAL A 28 -25.91 2.95 -13.27
CA VAL A 28 -25.65 1.67 -12.61
C VAL A 28 -24.81 2.02 -11.37
N GLY A 29 -25.34 1.79 -10.18
CA GLY A 29 -24.62 2.00 -8.93
C GLY A 29 -23.31 1.20 -8.91
N PRO A 30 -22.41 1.45 -7.95
CA PRO A 30 -21.17 0.70 -7.84
C PRO A 30 -21.46 -0.79 -7.65
N ASP A 31 -20.55 -1.62 -8.15
CA ASP A 31 -20.60 -3.06 -7.89
C ASP A 31 -20.65 -3.29 -6.37
N PRO A 32 -21.62 -4.04 -5.83
CA PRO A 32 -21.74 -4.30 -4.40
C PRO A 32 -20.47 -4.87 -3.76
N SER A 33 -19.66 -5.62 -4.52
CA SER A 33 -18.38 -6.16 -4.05
C SER A 33 -17.31 -5.09 -3.79
N THR A 34 -17.51 -3.87 -4.31
CA THR A 34 -16.61 -2.74 -4.08
C THR A 34 -17.04 -1.85 -2.90
N ILE A 35 -18.16 -2.16 -2.24
CA ILE A 35 -18.66 -1.41 -1.07
C ILE A 35 -18.16 -2.10 0.19
N VAL A 36 -17.34 -1.40 0.98
CA VAL A 36 -16.64 -1.93 2.16
C VAL A 36 -16.96 -1.14 3.42
N ASP A 37 -16.89 -1.79 4.58
CA ASP A 37 -17.12 -1.13 5.88
C ASP A 37 -15.84 -0.48 6.43
N GLY A 38 -14.68 -0.81 5.89
CA GLY A 38 -13.36 -0.24 6.20
C GLY A 38 -12.37 -0.55 5.08
N MET A 39 -11.26 0.18 5.03
CA MET A 39 -10.23 -0.09 4.03
C MET A 39 -9.60 -1.47 4.27
N PRO A 40 -9.48 -2.32 3.26
CA PRO A 40 -8.76 -3.59 3.38
C PRO A 40 -7.26 -3.34 3.57
N LYS A 41 -6.53 -4.38 3.96
CA LYS A 41 -5.07 -4.33 3.98
C LYS A 41 -4.51 -4.05 2.57
N SER A 42 -3.37 -3.34 2.51
CA SER A 42 -2.70 -3.07 1.24
C SER A 42 -2.11 -4.36 0.66
N ALA A 43 -2.39 -4.63 -0.62
CA ALA A 43 -1.78 -5.74 -1.33
C ALA A 43 -0.25 -5.56 -1.56
N LYS A 44 0.23 -4.30 -1.48
CA LYS A 44 1.65 -3.97 -1.68
C LYS A 44 2.49 -4.09 -0.41
N ARG A 45 1.86 -3.90 0.77
CA ARG A 45 2.53 -3.70 2.06
C ARG A 45 2.97 -5.01 2.68
N GLY A 46 4.23 -5.10 3.04
CA GLY A 46 4.83 -6.25 3.72
C GLY A 46 5.83 -5.84 4.78
N VAL A 47 6.54 -6.80 5.34
CA VAL A 47 7.68 -6.56 6.23
C VAL A 47 8.83 -7.48 5.86
N ALA A 48 10.07 -7.04 6.16
CA ALA A 48 11.25 -7.87 6.11
C ALA A 48 11.54 -8.31 7.56
N PHE A 49 11.05 -9.51 7.97
CA PHE A 49 11.11 -9.87 9.37
C PHE A 49 11.07 -11.37 9.63
N SER A 50 11.78 -11.82 10.65
CA SER A 50 11.71 -13.19 11.15
C SER A 50 10.79 -13.26 12.37
N PHE A 51 9.56 -13.75 12.16
CA PHE A 51 8.58 -13.90 13.23
C PHE A 51 8.96 -15.06 14.15
N THR A 52 9.78 -14.78 15.15
CA THR A 52 10.15 -15.72 16.22
C THR A 52 9.27 -15.58 17.47
N ASN A 53 8.62 -14.42 17.63
CA ASN A 53 7.59 -14.20 18.64
C ASN A 53 6.22 -14.19 17.96
N MET A 54 5.44 -15.25 18.17
CA MET A 54 4.13 -15.41 17.55
C MET A 54 3.10 -14.35 17.95
N LEU A 55 3.33 -13.60 19.06
CA LEU A 55 2.48 -12.48 19.46
C LEU A 55 2.62 -11.26 18.55
N ASP A 56 3.66 -11.19 17.73
CA ASP A 56 3.86 -10.09 16.77
C ASP A 56 2.96 -10.23 15.53
N LEU A 57 2.62 -11.46 15.15
CA LEU A 57 1.80 -11.75 13.97
C LEU A 57 0.40 -11.14 14.03
N PRO A 58 -0.39 -11.29 15.12
CA PRO A 58 -1.71 -10.67 15.22
C PRO A 58 -1.70 -9.15 15.15
N LEU A 59 -0.57 -8.51 15.46
CA LEU A 59 -0.43 -7.05 15.40
C LEU A 59 -0.26 -6.55 13.97
N LEU A 60 0.38 -7.33 13.09
CA LEU A 60 0.73 -6.90 11.74
C LEU A 60 -0.14 -7.55 10.66
N SER A 61 -0.51 -8.83 10.79
CA SER A 61 -1.22 -9.60 9.76
C SER A 61 -2.55 -9.00 9.27
N PRO A 62 -3.31 -8.22 10.07
CA PRO A 62 -4.51 -7.54 9.55
C PRO A 62 -4.20 -6.44 8.53
N TYR A 63 -2.94 -5.98 8.44
CA TYR A 63 -2.55 -4.78 7.72
C TYR A 63 -1.51 -5.01 6.62
N ILE A 64 -0.77 -6.14 6.67
CA ILE A 64 0.26 -6.50 5.71
C ILE A 64 -0.14 -7.75 4.93
N SER A 65 0.32 -7.86 3.69
CA SER A 65 -0.07 -8.95 2.78
C SER A 65 1.06 -9.92 2.50
N TRP A 66 2.30 -9.61 2.89
CA TRP A 66 3.43 -10.49 2.63
C TRP A 66 4.59 -10.26 3.59
N ASP A 67 5.48 -11.25 3.64
CA ASP A 67 6.67 -11.28 4.48
C ASP A 67 7.80 -12.06 3.79
N TYR A 68 9.03 -11.76 4.15
CA TYR A 68 10.20 -12.57 3.96
C TYR A 68 11.20 -12.35 5.11
N ASN A 69 12.05 -13.33 5.37
CA ASN A 69 12.96 -13.31 6.53
C ASN A 69 14.40 -13.64 6.16
N TRP A 70 14.82 -13.35 4.93
CA TRP A 70 16.13 -13.68 4.35
C TRP A 70 16.46 -15.18 4.28
N GLY A 71 15.54 -16.03 4.71
CA GLY A 71 15.67 -17.48 4.75
C GLY A 71 14.93 -18.20 3.64
N ASN A 72 15.18 -19.52 3.56
CA ASN A 72 14.46 -20.38 2.62
C ASN A 72 13.02 -20.66 3.05
N THR A 73 12.75 -20.61 4.36
CA THR A 73 11.42 -20.85 4.96
C THR A 73 11.24 -20.00 6.23
N PRO A 74 10.01 -19.67 6.63
CA PRO A 74 9.72 -19.14 7.96
C PRO A 74 9.78 -20.28 9.01
N THR A 75 9.39 -20.00 10.26
CA THR A 75 9.07 -21.04 11.24
C THR A 75 7.76 -21.72 10.86
N ASP A 76 7.56 -22.98 11.26
CA ASP A 76 6.34 -23.73 10.94
C ASP A 76 5.08 -23.03 11.48
N ASP A 77 5.12 -22.50 12.70
CA ASP A 77 4.01 -21.75 13.29
C ASP A 77 3.68 -20.47 12.49
N ALA A 78 4.70 -19.76 12.02
CA ALA A 78 4.49 -18.58 11.20
C ALA A 78 3.92 -18.93 9.82
N ALA A 79 4.36 -20.04 9.21
CA ALA A 79 3.83 -20.52 7.94
C ALA A 79 2.33 -20.81 8.02
N LEU A 80 1.90 -21.56 9.07
CA LEU A 80 0.48 -21.85 9.31
C LEU A 80 -0.35 -20.58 9.56
N TRP A 81 0.25 -19.58 10.22
CA TRP A 81 -0.40 -18.30 10.42
C TRP A 81 -0.59 -17.54 9.10
N PHE A 82 0.43 -17.53 8.24
CA PHE A 82 0.38 -16.86 6.93
C PHE A 82 -0.73 -17.42 6.06
N ASP A 83 -0.83 -18.74 5.96
CA ASP A 83 -1.92 -19.41 5.22
C ASP A 83 -3.31 -19.03 5.75
N SER A 84 -3.46 -18.99 7.09
CA SER A 84 -4.73 -18.69 7.75
C SER A 84 -5.14 -17.21 7.66
N ASN A 85 -4.22 -16.32 7.33
CA ASN A 85 -4.43 -14.87 7.33
C ASN A 85 -4.17 -14.20 5.97
N GLU A 86 -4.16 -14.98 4.89
CA GLU A 86 -3.96 -14.48 3.52
C GLU A 86 -2.70 -13.61 3.41
N MET A 87 -1.59 -14.12 3.93
CA MET A 87 -0.28 -13.51 3.81
C MET A 87 0.63 -14.40 2.97
N ASP A 88 1.29 -13.79 1.99
CA ASP A 88 2.32 -14.48 1.22
C ASP A 88 3.64 -14.53 2.01
N TYR A 89 4.27 -15.68 2.08
CA TYR A 89 5.68 -15.76 2.42
C TYR A 89 6.50 -15.94 1.14
N CYS A 90 7.60 -15.17 1.02
CA CYS A 90 8.51 -15.25 -0.12
C CYS A 90 9.83 -15.91 0.31
N PRO A 91 10.08 -17.20 -0.02
CA PRO A 91 11.39 -17.82 0.14
C PRO A 91 12.49 -16.99 -0.52
N MET A 92 13.67 -16.93 0.11
CA MET A 92 14.83 -16.25 -0.44
C MET A 92 16.04 -17.17 -0.58
N CYS A 93 16.68 -17.07 -1.74
CA CYS A 93 18.01 -17.64 -1.98
C CYS A 93 19.07 -16.56 -1.72
N TRP A 94 19.39 -16.31 -0.46
CA TRP A 94 20.22 -15.19 0.01
C TRP A 94 21.56 -15.05 -0.72
N ASN A 95 22.18 -16.18 -1.06
CA ASN A 95 23.37 -16.30 -1.93
C ASN A 95 23.33 -17.66 -2.63
N GLY A 96 24.44 -18.09 -3.25
CA GLY A 96 24.53 -19.39 -3.92
C GLY A 96 24.42 -20.63 -3.00
N ASN A 97 24.48 -20.44 -1.68
CA ASN A 97 24.40 -21.52 -0.69
C ASN A 97 23.01 -21.58 -0.04
N TYR A 98 21.96 -21.81 -0.84
CA TYR A 98 20.59 -22.00 -0.36
C TYR A 98 20.21 -23.49 -0.36
N ASN A 99 19.15 -23.82 0.37
CA ASN A 99 18.64 -25.19 0.45
C ASN A 99 17.39 -25.36 -0.44
N ALA A 100 17.61 -25.83 -1.67
CA ALA A 100 16.52 -26.04 -2.64
C ALA A 100 15.48 -27.07 -2.15
N ASP A 101 15.89 -28.11 -1.41
CA ASP A 101 14.95 -29.13 -0.94
C ASP A 101 14.03 -28.60 0.18
N LYS A 102 14.53 -27.68 1.03
CA LYS A 102 13.67 -26.96 1.97
C LYS A 102 12.64 -26.09 1.25
N ILE A 103 13.04 -25.39 0.19
CA ILE A 103 12.12 -24.57 -0.61
C ILE A 103 11.07 -25.46 -1.27
N ARG A 104 11.46 -26.61 -1.87
CA ARG A 104 10.54 -27.57 -2.46
C ARG A 104 9.51 -28.09 -1.45
N ALA A 105 10.00 -28.51 -0.28
CA ALA A 105 9.13 -29.01 0.78
C ALA A 105 8.17 -27.94 1.28
N PHE A 106 8.65 -26.69 1.43
CA PHE A 106 7.82 -25.57 1.85
C PHE A 106 6.73 -25.25 0.82
N VAL A 107 7.07 -25.11 -0.45
CA VAL A 107 6.10 -24.81 -1.52
C VAL A 107 5.07 -25.95 -1.69
N ALA A 108 5.50 -27.20 -1.52
CA ALA A 108 4.57 -28.35 -1.55
C ALA A 108 3.56 -28.32 -0.40
N ALA A 109 3.97 -27.86 0.78
CA ALA A 109 3.10 -27.70 1.95
C ALA A 109 2.24 -26.44 1.90
N HIS A 110 2.72 -25.38 1.23
CA HIS A 110 2.12 -24.05 1.16
C HIS A 110 1.91 -23.62 -0.33
N PRO A 111 0.92 -24.20 -1.04
CA PRO A 111 0.76 -24.06 -2.49
C PRO A 111 0.38 -22.65 -2.94
N ASN A 112 0.04 -21.75 -2.02
CA ASN A 112 -0.20 -20.33 -2.30
C ASN A 112 1.08 -19.51 -2.46
N THR A 113 2.26 -20.09 -2.19
CA THR A 113 3.56 -19.44 -2.41
C THR A 113 3.74 -19.13 -3.90
N GLN A 114 4.00 -17.88 -4.25
CA GLN A 114 4.02 -17.42 -5.63
C GLN A 114 5.38 -16.91 -6.10
N TYR A 115 6.28 -16.58 -5.19
CA TYR A 115 7.50 -15.84 -5.51
C TYR A 115 8.73 -16.50 -4.89
N LEU A 116 9.86 -16.31 -5.55
CA LEU A 116 11.20 -16.69 -5.06
C LEU A 116 12.10 -15.45 -5.17
N LEU A 117 12.63 -14.99 -4.04
CA LEU A 117 13.61 -13.90 -4.01
C LEU A 117 15.00 -14.44 -4.27
N ALA A 118 15.77 -13.75 -5.12
CA ALA A 118 17.15 -14.09 -5.41
C ALA A 118 18.12 -13.49 -4.38
N PHE A 119 19.37 -13.30 -4.79
CA PHE A 119 20.50 -12.92 -3.94
C PHE A 119 20.29 -11.60 -3.20
N ASN A 120 20.69 -11.56 -1.93
CA ASN A 120 20.61 -10.37 -1.09
C ASN A 120 21.83 -9.48 -1.26
N GLU A 121 21.63 -8.28 -1.78
CA GLU A 121 22.65 -7.21 -1.90
C GLU A 121 24.01 -7.72 -2.41
N PRO A 122 24.08 -8.37 -3.58
CA PRO A 122 25.33 -8.95 -4.07
C PRO A 122 26.44 -7.91 -4.29
N ASN A 123 26.08 -6.65 -4.48
CA ASN A 123 27.02 -5.54 -4.65
C ASN A 123 27.55 -4.94 -3.34
N LEU A 124 27.30 -5.59 -2.17
CA LEU A 124 27.87 -5.22 -0.87
C LEU A 124 28.87 -6.30 -0.42
N THR A 125 29.98 -5.86 0.16
CA THR A 125 31.09 -6.74 0.61
C THR A 125 30.76 -7.55 1.85
N ASP A 126 29.78 -7.11 2.63
CA ASP A 126 29.31 -7.74 3.88
C ASP A 126 27.96 -8.48 3.72
N GLN A 127 27.46 -8.56 2.49
CA GLN A 127 26.24 -9.27 2.14
C GLN A 127 26.56 -10.45 1.20
N ALA A 128 25.73 -10.75 0.22
CA ALA A 128 25.98 -11.89 -0.67
C ALA A 128 27.32 -11.79 -1.45
N HIS A 129 27.88 -10.60 -1.60
CA HIS A 129 29.25 -10.32 -2.05
C HIS A 129 29.58 -11.03 -3.38
N MET A 130 28.90 -10.67 -4.44
CA MET A 130 29.11 -11.26 -5.77
C MET A 130 29.19 -10.18 -6.83
N THR A 131 30.16 -10.30 -7.73
CA THR A 131 30.17 -9.58 -8.99
C THR A 131 29.01 -10.08 -9.88
N PRO A 132 28.59 -9.32 -10.92
CA PRO A 132 27.58 -9.78 -11.88
C PRO A 132 27.92 -11.15 -12.48
N ARG A 133 29.19 -11.41 -12.81
CA ARG A 133 29.65 -12.67 -13.40
C ARG A 133 29.57 -13.85 -12.41
N GLU A 134 29.93 -13.63 -11.15
CA GLU A 134 29.80 -14.66 -10.10
C GLU A 134 28.34 -14.99 -9.83
N ALA A 135 27.47 -13.98 -9.78
CA ALA A 135 26.04 -14.18 -9.62
C ALA A 135 25.43 -14.94 -10.82
N ALA A 136 25.81 -14.58 -12.06
CA ALA A 136 25.35 -15.25 -13.27
C ALA A 136 25.78 -16.73 -13.33
N ALA A 137 26.99 -17.07 -12.84
CA ALA A 137 27.44 -18.47 -12.77
C ALA A 137 26.57 -19.33 -11.83
N LEU A 138 25.85 -18.72 -10.89
CA LEU A 138 24.93 -19.38 -9.95
C LEU A 138 23.46 -19.22 -10.33
N TRP A 139 23.16 -18.55 -11.45
CA TRP A 139 21.81 -18.11 -11.77
C TRP A 139 20.89 -19.22 -12.29
N GLN A 140 21.38 -20.06 -13.20
CA GLN A 140 20.56 -21.07 -13.84
C GLN A 140 19.88 -22.04 -12.86
N PRO A 141 20.52 -22.52 -11.77
CA PRO A 141 19.83 -23.35 -10.76
C PRO A 141 18.65 -22.66 -10.06
N LEU A 142 18.69 -21.32 -9.88
CA LEU A 142 17.56 -20.56 -9.34
C LEU A 142 16.41 -20.49 -10.33
N VAL A 143 16.73 -20.24 -11.60
CA VAL A 143 15.73 -20.22 -12.69
C VAL A 143 15.05 -21.59 -12.82
N ASP A 144 15.83 -22.67 -12.79
CA ASP A 144 15.30 -24.03 -12.88
C ASP A 144 14.39 -24.36 -11.68
N LEU A 145 14.79 -24.00 -10.47
CA LEU A 145 13.99 -24.17 -9.26
C LEU A 145 12.70 -23.36 -9.33
N ALA A 146 12.76 -22.10 -9.75
CA ALA A 146 11.58 -21.26 -9.90
C ALA A 146 10.60 -21.83 -10.94
N LYS A 147 11.09 -22.29 -12.08
CA LYS A 147 10.30 -22.94 -13.12
C LYS A 147 9.70 -24.28 -12.66
N GLU A 148 10.48 -25.12 -11.98
CA GLU A 148 10.05 -26.39 -11.39
C GLU A 148 8.85 -26.18 -10.44
N LEU A 149 8.92 -25.14 -9.59
CA LEU A 149 7.93 -24.86 -8.57
C LEU A 149 6.84 -23.88 -9.02
N ASN A 150 6.87 -23.44 -10.29
CA ASN A 150 5.95 -22.42 -10.84
C ASN A 150 5.97 -21.11 -10.03
N LEU A 151 7.14 -20.69 -9.56
CA LEU A 151 7.34 -19.45 -8.84
C LEU A 151 7.81 -18.32 -9.78
N LYS A 152 7.39 -17.12 -9.50
CA LYS A 152 7.89 -15.89 -10.12
C LYS A 152 9.22 -15.51 -9.47
N LEU A 153 10.31 -15.50 -10.25
CA LEU A 153 11.64 -15.17 -9.76
C LEU A 153 11.81 -13.66 -9.70
N VAL A 154 12.19 -13.15 -8.53
CA VAL A 154 12.50 -11.74 -8.30
C VAL A 154 14.03 -11.57 -8.37
N SER A 155 14.49 -10.47 -8.96
CA SER A 155 15.92 -10.19 -9.18
C SER A 155 16.72 -10.22 -7.87
N PRO A 156 18.06 -10.29 -7.96
CA PRO A 156 18.90 -9.92 -6.81
C PRO A 156 18.50 -8.56 -6.24
N ALA A 157 18.45 -8.44 -4.90
CA ALA A 157 18.09 -7.20 -4.23
C ALA A 157 19.28 -6.22 -4.27
N MET A 158 19.03 -5.01 -4.77
CA MET A 158 20.08 -4.03 -5.04
C MET A 158 20.04 -2.86 -4.08
N ASN A 159 21.18 -2.48 -3.55
CA ASN A 159 21.39 -1.26 -2.77
C ASN A 159 22.56 -0.46 -3.34
N TYR A 160 22.86 0.74 -2.82
CA TYR A 160 24.15 1.37 -3.07
C TYR A 160 25.27 0.49 -2.48
N GLY A 161 26.20 0.09 -3.34
CA GLY A 161 27.13 -0.99 -3.03
C GLY A 161 28.47 -0.53 -2.44
N THR A 162 29.12 -1.46 -1.76
CA THR A 162 30.50 -1.32 -1.24
C THR A 162 31.48 -2.18 -2.03
N LEU A 163 31.00 -3.06 -2.91
CA LEU A 163 31.86 -3.89 -3.74
C LEU A 163 32.62 -3.00 -4.74
N PRO A 164 33.97 -3.11 -4.83
CA PRO A 164 34.77 -2.28 -5.72
C PRO A 164 34.29 -2.35 -7.17
N GLY A 165 34.03 -1.17 -7.73
CA GLY A 165 33.50 -1.01 -9.09
C GLY A 165 31.97 -1.09 -9.23
N TYR A 166 31.24 -1.43 -8.16
CA TYR A 166 29.79 -1.63 -8.15
C TYR A 166 29.06 -0.85 -7.05
N SER A 167 29.53 0.35 -6.76
CA SER A 167 28.83 1.28 -5.84
C SER A 167 27.46 1.70 -6.40
N ASP A 168 27.34 1.76 -7.74
CA ASP A 168 26.08 2.01 -8.42
C ASP A 168 25.35 0.69 -8.71
N PRO A 169 24.14 0.48 -8.11
CA PRO A 169 23.35 -0.74 -8.35
C PRO A 169 22.90 -0.91 -9.80
N ILE A 170 22.67 0.19 -10.51
CA ILE A 170 22.29 0.14 -11.94
C ILE A 170 23.42 -0.46 -12.77
N LYS A 171 24.67 -0.07 -12.50
CA LYS A 171 25.81 -0.66 -13.21
C LYS A 171 25.90 -2.16 -12.99
N TRP A 172 25.68 -2.61 -11.75
CA TRP A 172 25.72 -4.04 -11.44
C TRP A 172 24.63 -4.82 -12.20
N LEU A 173 23.40 -4.30 -12.19
CA LEU A 173 22.26 -4.95 -12.88
C LEU A 173 22.43 -4.91 -14.40
N ASP A 174 22.89 -3.81 -14.99
CA ASP A 174 23.13 -3.69 -16.43
C ASP A 174 24.15 -4.72 -16.90
N GLU A 175 25.26 -4.89 -16.15
CA GLU A 175 26.27 -5.90 -16.46
C GLU A 175 25.73 -7.33 -16.25
N PHE A 176 24.92 -7.56 -15.20
CA PHE A 176 24.30 -8.86 -14.93
C PHE A 176 23.34 -9.28 -16.06
N PHE A 177 22.47 -8.36 -16.49
CA PHE A 177 21.52 -8.62 -17.57
C PHE A 177 22.15 -8.75 -18.97
N ALA A 178 23.38 -8.26 -19.13
CA ALA A 178 24.12 -8.40 -20.37
C ALA A 178 24.85 -9.75 -20.53
N LEU A 179 24.90 -10.56 -19.45
CA LEU A 179 25.57 -11.86 -19.48
C LEU A 179 24.70 -12.92 -20.17
N PRO A 180 25.31 -13.79 -20.99
CA PRO A 180 24.56 -14.78 -21.78
C PRO A 180 23.84 -15.85 -20.93
N GLU A 181 24.27 -16.02 -19.67
CA GLU A 181 23.67 -16.93 -18.69
C GLU A 181 22.36 -16.38 -18.09
N VAL A 182 22.06 -15.10 -18.34
CA VAL A 182 20.91 -14.41 -17.71
C VAL A 182 19.92 -13.99 -18.78
N ASP A 183 18.77 -14.66 -18.83
CA ASP A 183 17.63 -14.15 -19.62
C ASP A 183 16.78 -13.22 -18.75
N PRO A 184 16.70 -11.91 -19.07
CA PRO A 184 15.85 -10.98 -18.31
C PRO A 184 14.36 -11.40 -18.27
N ASN A 185 13.89 -12.24 -19.21
CA ASN A 185 12.51 -12.71 -19.23
C ASN A 185 12.20 -13.71 -18.12
N ASP A 186 13.21 -14.38 -17.56
CA ASP A 186 13.05 -15.25 -16.38
C ASP A 186 12.81 -14.44 -15.09
N ILE A 187 13.05 -13.13 -15.11
CA ILE A 187 12.91 -12.25 -13.96
C ILE A 187 11.57 -11.54 -14.01
N TYR A 188 10.76 -11.76 -13.00
CA TYR A 188 9.43 -11.16 -12.87
C TYR A 188 9.49 -9.69 -12.41
N ALA A 189 10.22 -9.39 -11.35
CA ALA A 189 10.30 -8.06 -10.71
C ALA A 189 11.74 -7.70 -10.34
N ILE A 190 12.02 -6.40 -10.20
CA ILE A 190 13.30 -5.88 -9.72
C ILE A 190 13.21 -5.60 -8.22
N SER A 191 14.04 -6.25 -7.42
CA SER A 191 14.17 -6.04 -5.98
C SER A 191 15.21 -4.96 -5.68
N ILE A 192 14.85 -4.03 -4.80
CA ILE A 192 15.73 -2.94 -4.37
C ILE A 192 15.61 -2.70 -2.86
N HIS A 193 16.69 -2.18 -2.25
CA HIS A 193 16.73 -1.70 -0.88
C HIS A 193 17.06 -0.21 -0.84
N CYS A 194 16.46 0.53 0.08
CA CYS A 194 16.69 1.97 0.18
C CYS A 194 16.60 2.45 1.63
N TYR A 195 17.71 2.95 2.14
CA TYR A 195 17.82 3.46 3.52
C TYR A 195 17.99 4.98 3.59
N MET A 196 17.76 5.68 2.48
CA MET A 196 17.84 7.15 2.42
C MET A 196 16.72 7.79 3.24
N SER A 197 17.05 8.84 4.00
CA SER A 197 16.12 9.51 4.92
C SER A 197 15.27 10.62 4.28
N SER A 198 15.42 10.84 2.98
CA SER A 198 14.61 11.78 2.22
C SER A 198 13.62 11.03 1.33
N ALA A 199 12.33 11.31 1.46
CA ALA A 199 11.31 10.71 0.62
C ALA A 199 11.55 10.98 -0.88
N SER A 200 12.00 12.19 -1.24
CA SER A 200 12.35 12.50 -2.64
C SER A 200 13.57 11.73 -3.15
N ALA A 201 14.52 11.41 -2.27
CA ALA A 201 15.65 10.55 -2.64
C ALA A 201 15.21 9.10 -2.89
N VAL A 202 14.27 8.58 -2.06
CA VAL A 202 13.66 7.25 -2.29
C VAL A 202 12.94 7.22 -3.63
N GLN A 203 12.12 8.24 -3.93
CA GLN A 203 11.41 8.37 -5.20
C GLN A 203 12.37 8.36 -6.39
N GLY A 204 13.39 9.23 -6.37
CA GLY A 204 14.40 9.28 -7.42
C GLY A 204 15.23 7.99 -7.53
N TYR A 205 15.43 7.27 -6.44
CA TYR A 205 16.07 5.96 -6.45
C TYR A 205 15.20 4.92 -7.17
N ILE A 206 13.91 4.83 -6.85
CA ILE A 206 12.96 3.93 -7.51
C ILE A 206 12.90 4.21 -9.02
N GLU A 207 12.82 5.48 -9.42
CA GLU A 207 12.76 5.92 -10.83
C GLU A 207 13.93 5.40 -11.68
N ARG A 208 15.11 5.23 -11.08
CA ARG A 208 16.28 4.69 -11.79
C ARG A 208 16.07 3.26 -12.30
N PHE A 209 15.23 2.47 -11.60
CA PHE A 209 14.97 1.06 -11.94
C PHE A 209 13.77 0.89 -12.87
N GLU A 210 12.96 1.90 -13.10
CA GLU A 210 11.82 1.85 -14.02
C GLU A 210 12.23 1.58 -15.47
N LYS A 211 13.49 1.88 -15.82
CA LYS A 211 14.06 1.58 -17.15
C LYS A 211 14.01 0.10 -17.54
N TYR A 212 13.93 -0.81 -16.57
CA TYR A 212 13.85 -2.25 -16.83
C TYR A 212 12.45 -2.72 -17.25
N GLY A 213 11.42 -1.85 -17.15
CA GLY A 213 10.05 -2.15 -17.56
C GLY A 213 9.39 -3.28 -16.78
N LYS A 214 9.88 -3.57 -15.57
CA LYS A 214 9.37 -4.62 -14.67
C LYS A 214 8.78 -4.02 -13.41
N PRO A 215 7.87 -4.75 -12.72
CA PRO A 215 7.44 -4.35 -11.38
C PRO A 215 8.63 -4.14 -10.44
N ILE A 216 8.56 -3.12 -9.58
CA ILE A 216 9.59 -2.84 -8.59
C ILE A 216 9.10 -3.32 -7.22
N TRP A 217 9.95 -4.05 -6.53
CA TRP A 217 9.78 -4.48 -5.16
C TRP A 217 10.81 -3.77 -4.27
N LEU A 218 10.36 -2.84 -3.46
CA LEU A 218 11.19 -2.20 -2.44
C LEU A 218 11.21 -3.11 -1.20
N THR A 219 12.06 -4.14 -1.24
CA THR A 219 12.04 -5.23 -0.26
C THR A 219 12.60 -4.84 1.10
N GLU A 220 13.37 -3.75 1.18
CA GLU A 220 13.78 -3.14 2.45
C GLU A 220 13.81 -1.63 2.34
N PHE A 221 13.20 -0.95 3.31
CA PHE A 221 13.36 0.48 3.45
C PHE A 221 13.02 0.97 4.86
N CYS A 222 13.75 1.98 5.30
CA CYS A 222 13.42 2.90 6.38
C CYS A 222 14.34 4.13 6.25
N ALA A 223 14.03 5.23 6.93
CA ALA A 223 15.00 6.32 7.03
C ALA A 223 16.11 5.92 7.99
N TRP A 224 17.35 5.84 7.49
CA TRP A 224 18.53 5.46 8.28
C TRP A 224 19.74 6.34 7.97
N ASP A 225 19.95 6.75 6.74
CA ASP A 225 21.11 7.55 6.33
C ASP A 225 20.66 8.84 5.61
N PRO A 226 20.90 10.01 6.22
CA PRO A 226 21.32 10.21 7.62
C PRO A 226 20.27 9.75 8.63
N VAL A 227 20.71 9.38 9.83
CA VAL A 227 19.82 8.92 10.90
C VAL A 227 18.80 10.00 11.24
N PRO A 228 17.48 9.68 11.32
CA PRO A 228 16.43 10.62 11.70
C PRO A 228 16.68 11.23 13.08
N GLY A 229 16.36 12.52 13.23
CA GLY A 229 16.57 13.22 14.50
C GLY A 229 15.58 12.84 15.61
N SER A 230 14.46 12.20 15.27
CA SER A 230 13.41 11.80 16.21
C SER A 230 12.45 10.77 15.61
N VAL A 231 11.64 10.14 16.46
CA VAL A 231 10.50 9.31 16.04
C VAL A 231 9.53 10.09 15.16
N SER A 232 9.26 11.37 15.49
CA SER A 232 8.37 12.21 14.67
C SER A 232 8.90 12.41 13.25
N THR A 233 10.21 12.58 13.09
CA THR A 233 10.84 12.67 11.76
C THR A 233 10.70 11.37 10.98
N GLN A 234 10.86 10.21 11.64
CA GLN A 234 10.66 8.91 11.03
C GLN A 234 9.17 8.71 10.61
N MET A 235 8.22 9.17 11.46
CA MET A 235 6.80 9.11 11.12
C MET A 235 6.45 9.98 9.90
N ASP A 236 6.99 11.20 9.80
CA ASP A 236 6.74 12.09 8.65
C ASP A 236 7.36 11.54 7.36
N TYR A 237 8.58 10.97 7.45
CA TYR A 237 9.19 10.24 6.35
C TYR A 237 8.29 9.08 5.91
N MET A 238 7.85 8.24 6.85
CA MET A 238 6.99 7.10 6.56
C MET A 238 5.69 7.53 5.86
N CYS A 239 5.00 8.55 6.35
CA CYS A 239 3.79 9.06 5.71
C CYS A 239 4.04 9.43 4.25
N THR A 240 5.09 10.19 3.99
CA THR A 240 5.39 10.69 2.62
C THR A 240 5.79 9.56 1.68
N VAL A 241 6.63 8.63 2.15
CA VAL A 241 7.09 7.50 1.32
C VAL A 241 5.95 6.52 1.05
N LEU A 242 5.14 6.18 2.06
CA LEU A 242 4.02 5.26 1.86
C LEU A 242 2.97 5.81 0.88
N HIS A 243 2.69 7.13 0.89
CA HIS A 243 1.79 7.73 -0.10
C HIS A 243 2.30 7.53 -1.55
N ASP A 244 3.60 7.69 -1.76
CA ASP A 244 4.20 7.44 -3.08
C ASP A 244 4.13 5.94 -3.42
N LEU A 245 4.55 5.06 -2.52
CA LEU A 245 4.59 3.61 -2.77
C LEU A 245 3.20 3.04 -3.07
N GLU A 246 2.16 3.46 -2.33
CA GLU A 246 0.79 2.99 -2.57
C GLU A 246 0.24 3.48 -3.92
N THR A 247 0.57 4.70 -4.34
CA THR A 247 0.03 5.31 -5.57
C THR A 247 0.88 5.07 -6.81
N ARG A 248 2.18 4.76 -6.66
CA ARG A 248 3.11 4.56 -7.78
C ARG A 248 2.81 3.24 -8.51
N PRO A 249 2.45 3.27 -9.82
CA PRO A 249 2.09 2.06 -10.56
C PRO A 249 3.26 1.10 -10.76
N SER A 250 4.50 1.61 -10.83
CA SER A 250 5.71 0.79 -11.00
C SER A 250 6.06 -0.03 -9.76
N VAL A 251 5.62 0.38 -8.56
CA VAL A 251 5.85 -0.36 -7.31
C VAL A 251 4.72 -1.36 -7.10
N GLU A 252 5.07 -2.65 -7.06
CA GLU A 252 4.12 -3.74 -6.82
C GLU A 252 4.12 -4.17 -5.35
N ARG A 253 5.32 -4.21 -4.71
CA ARG A 253 5.47 -4.60 -3.29
C ARG A 253 6.49 -3.71 -2.59
N TYR A 254 6.30 -3.53 -1.29
CA TYR A 254 7.28 -2.89 -0.42
C TYR A 254 7.25 -3.52 0.98
N ALA A 255 8.41 -3.58 1.66
CA ALA A 255 8.53 -4.13 3.00
C ALA A 255 9.35 -3.23 3.90
N TRP A 256 8.82 -2.93 5.07
CA TRP A 256 9.51 -2.13 6.08
C TRP A 256 10.64 -2.94 6.75
N PHE A 257 11.79 -2.34 6.87
CA PHE A 257 12.92 -2.86 7.62
C PHE A 257 13.10 -2.01 8.89
N ILE A 258 12.83 -2.51 10.06
CA ILE A 258 12.42 -3.83 10.53
C ILE A 258 11.39 -3.64 11.65
N PRO A 259 10.33 -4.48 11.76
CA PRO A 259 9.28 -4.32 12.78
C PRO A 259 9.79 -4.34 14.22
N ARG A 260 10.83 -5.12 14.52
CA ARG A 260 11.43 -5.24 15.84
C ARG A 260 12.93 -5.44 15.70
N SER A 261 13.73 -4.61 16.35
CA SER A 261 15.19 -4.74 16.40
C SER A 261 15.65 -4.96 17.83
N GLY A 262 16.95 -5.22 18.03
CA GLY A 262 17.56 -5.29 19.37
C GLY A 262 17.70 -3.94 20.07
N SER A 263 17.47 -2.82 19.37
CA SER A 263 17.52 -1.47 19.92
C SER A 263 16.28 -1.15 20.75
N LYS A 264 16.34 -0.13 21.61
CA LYS A 264 15.15 0.40 22.28
C LYS A 264 14.22 1.08 21.25
N VAL A 265 12.91 1.08 21.50
CA VAL A 265 11.91 1.73 20.64
C VAL A 265 12.27 3.19 20.34
N ASP A 266 12.72 3.93 21.36
CA ASP A 266 13.07 5.35 21.28
C ASP A 266 14.53 5.60 20.86
N SER A 267 15.23 4.58 20.37
CA SER A 267 16.61 4.72 19.91
C SER A 267 16.70 4.84 18.40
N PRO A 268 17.64 5.66 17.89
CA PRO A 268 17.89 5.74 16.45
C PRO A 268 18.16 4.34 15.85
N PRO A 269 17.69 4.10 14.62
CA PRO A 269 17.01 5.00 13.70
C PRO A 269 15.47 5.11 13.88
N TYR A 270 14.91 4.74 15.03
CA TYR A 270 13.48 4.84 15.36
C TYR A 270 12.56 4.03 14.44
N MET A 271 13.00 2.85 14.00
CA MET A 271 12.32 2.09 12.95
C MET A 271 11.30 1.07 13.45
N GLN A 272 11.20 0.86 14.76
CA GLN A 272 10.42 -0.24 15.31
C GLN A 272 8.91 -0.01 15.22
N LEU A 273 8.21 -1.00 14.66
CA LEU A 273 6.74 -1.00 14.56
C LEU A 273 6.06 -1.61 15.80
N ILE A 274 6.80 -2.44 16.57
CA ILE A 274 6.28 -3.21 17.70
C ILE A 274 7.10 -2.91 18.95
N THR A 275 6.43 -2.75 20.09
CA THR A 275 7.08 -2.52 21.38
C THR A 275 7.76 -3.79 21.91
N HIS A 276 8.71 -3.62 22.84
CA HIS A 276 9.36 -4.72 23.55
C HIS A 276 8.59 -5.19 24.81
N ASP A 277 7.42 -4.60 25.05
CA ASP A 277 6.59 -4.92 26.21
C ASP A 277 5.97 -6.33 26.09
N TYR A 278 5.41 -6.81 27.19
CA TYR A 278 4.61 -8.02 27.21
C TYR A 278 3.23 -7.75 27.85
N PRO A 279 2.12 -7.96 27.13
CA PRO A 279 2.05 -8.29 25.70
C PRO A 279 2.58 -7.16 24.80
N PRO A 280 3.11 -7.47 23.62
CA PRO A 280 3.58 -6.46 22.68
C PRO A 280 2.41 -5.65 22.11
N ALA A 281 2.71 -4.43 21.68
CA ALA A 281 1.76 -3.54 21.03
C ALA A 281 2.41 -2.83 19.83
N LEU A 282 1.60 -2.26 18.95
CA LEU A 282 2.10 -1.37 17.90
C LEU A 282 2.63 -0.08 18.54
N THR A 283 3.81 0.36 18.10
CA THR A 283 4.29 1.72 18.35
C THR A 283 3.46 2.73 17.57
N ASP A 284 3.63 4.03 17.80
CA ASP A 284 2.97 5.05 16.99
C ASP A 284 3.40 4.97 15.51
N LEU A 285 4.67 4.66 15.25
CA LEU A 285 5.17 4.38 13.90
C LEU A 285 4.49 3.14 13.30
N GLY A 286 4.36 2.07 14.09
CA GLY A 286 3.67 0.85 13.70
C GLY A 286 2.19 1.07 13.37
N ARG A 287 1.51 1.93 14.13
CA ARG A 287 0.13 2.33 13.82
C ARG A 287 0.03 3.07 12.49
N ILE A 288 0.96 3.99 12.20
CA ILE A 288 1.00 4.67 10.90
C ILE A 288 1.23 3.65 9.79
N TYR A 289 2.21 2.75 9.94
CA TYR A 289 2.50 1.73 8.94
C TYR A 289 1.30 0.84 8.64
N CYS A 290 0.60 0.41 9.67
CA CYS A 290 -0.56 -0.48 9.57
C CYS A 290 -1.82 0.23 9.02
N LEU A 291 -2.10 1.44 9.49
CA LEU A 291 -3.41 2.09 9.32
C LEU A 291 -3.44 3.16 8.22
N LEU A 292 -2.29 3.52 7.62
CA LEU A 292 -2.29 4.42 6.47
C LEU A 292 -3.10 3.79 5.33
N SER A 293 -4.00 4.59 4.74
CA SER A 293 -4.86 4.14 3.65
C SER A 293 -4.08 3.48 2.52
N PRO A 294 -4.54 2.35 1.97
CA PRO A 294 -3.98 1.76 0.75
C PRO A 294 -4.33 2.57 -0.51
N MET A 295 -4.97 3.72 -0.37
CA MET A 295 -5.34 4.66 -1.44
C MET A 295 -6.08 3.99 -2.62
N ASN A 296 -6.91 3.00 -2.30
CA ASN A 296 -7.64 2.24 -3.29
C ASN A 296 -8.88 3.01 -3.79
N SER A 297 -8.73 3.68 -4.94
CA SER A 297 -9.80 4.45 -5.56
C SER A 297 -10.91 3.61 -6.22
N LYS A 298 -10.86 2.28 -6.16
CA LYS A 298 -11.91 1.40 -6.69
C LYS A 298 -12.97 1.07 -5.63
N LEU A 299 -12.67 1.28 -4.35
CA LEU A 299 -13.55 0.94 -3.24
C LEU A 299 -14.39 2.13 -2.81
N TRP A 300 -15.55 1.81 -2.24
CA TRP A 300 -16.52 2.75 -1.66
C TRP A 300 -16.69 2.42 -0.18
N LEU A 301 -16.39 3.38 0.69
CA LEU A 301 -16.66 3.23 2.12
C LEU A 301 -18.15 3.40 2.38
N ARG A 302 -18.75 2.48 3.12
CA ARG A 302 -20.13 2.61 3.59
C ARG A 302 -20.22 3.74 4.61
N ALA A 303 -21.08 4.74 4.31
CA ALA A 303 -21.22 5.95 5.14
C ALA A 303 -22.22 5.76 6.30
N ASN A 304 -22.17 4.61 7.00
CA ASN A 304 -23.01 4.29 8.16
C ASN A 304 -22.33 4.62 9.50
N ARG A 305 -21.10 5.11 9.47
CA ARG A 305 -20.27 5.49 10.62
C ARG A 305 -19.46 6.75 10.33
N PRO A 306 -18.86 7.38 11.34
CA PRO A 306 -17.79 8.34 11.07
C PRO A 306 -16.65 7.69 10.31
N VAL A 307 -16.03 8.45 9.41
CA VAL A 307 -14.88 8.04 8.60
C VAL A 307 -13.64 8.69 9.20
N TYR A 308 -12.59 7.92 9.49
CA TYR A 308 -11.33 8.51 9.92
C TYR A 308 -10.75 9.41 8.82
N ALA A 309 -10.15 10.51 9.23
CA ALA A 309 -9.53 11.44 8.27
C ALA A 309 -8.42 10.77 7.43
N SER A 310 -7.85 9.68 7.91
CA SER A 310 -6.83 8.88 7.21
C SER A 310 -7.39 7.86 6.20
N GLU A 311 -8.71 7.67 6.09
CA GLU A 311 -9.33 6.70 5.15
C GLU A 311 -9.56 7.29 3.74
N TYR A 312 -8.81 8.31 3.34
CA TYR A 312 -8.91 8.89 2.00
C TYR A 312 -8.41 7.92 0.91
N CYS A 313 -8.98 8.03 -0.28
CA CYS A 313 -8.54 7.27 -1.45
C CYS A 313 -7.63 8.08 -2.39
N ALA A 314 -7.57 9.42 -2.20
CA ALA A 314 -6.66 10.28 -2.93
C ALA A 314 -6.27 11.49 -2.06
N LEU A 315 -5.08 12.01 -2.30
CA LEU A 315 -4.47 13.11 -1.58
C LEU A 315 -3.87 14.09 -2.59
N LYS A 316 -4.12 15.38 -2.40
CA LYS A 316 -3.38 16.42 -3.09
C LYS A 316 -2.49 17.17 -2.10
N ASN A 317 -1.23 17.33 -2.45
CA ASN A 317 -0.17 17.84 -1.60
C ASN A 317 0.27 16.83 -0.53
N ASN A 318 1.33 16.07 -0.84
CA ASN A 318 1.83 14.93 -0.04
C ASN A 318 2.46 15.30 1.31
N ALA A 319 2.62 16.58 1.65
CA ALA A 319 3.18 17.01 2.94
C ALA A 319 2.18 16.80 4.10
N LEU A 320 1.46 15.68 4.09
CA LEU A 320 0.47 15.32 5.10
C LEU A 320 1.13 14.48 6.19
N SER A 321 1.05 14.94 7.43
CA SER A 321 1.47 14.17 8.61
C SER A 321 0.30 13.44 9.22
N LEU A 322 0.44 12.14 9.43
CA LEU A 322 -0.50 11.33 10.18
C LEU A 322 0.06 11.00 11.56
N ARG A 323 -0.81 10.92 12.53
CA ARG A 323 -0.51 10.49 13.90
C ARG A 323 -1.64 9.60 14.43
N PRO A 324 -1.37 8.69 15.36
CA PRO A 324 -2.45 8.03 16.09
C PRO A 324 -3.40 9.08 16.69
N THR A 325 -4.70 8.87 16.52
CA THR A 325 -5.66 9.87 17.01
C THR A 325 -5.77 9.85 18.53
N THR A 326 -5.80 11.05 19.12
CA THR A 326 -6.09 11.29 20.53
C THR A 326 -7.58 11.64 20.77
N ASP A 327 -8.40 11.72 19.72
CA ASP A 327 -9.83 11.99 19.81
C ASP A 327 -10.58 10.79 20.40
N GLU A 328 -10.82 10.81 21.71
CA GLU A 328 -11.49 9.72 22.42
C GLU A 328 -12.93 9.48 21.94
N GLU A 329 -13.65 10.54 21.55
CA GLU A 329 -15.03 10.40 21.05
C GLU A 329 -15.04 9.59 19.75
N VAL A 330 -14.15 9.90 18.82
CA VAL A 330 -14.02 9.16 17.55
C VAL A 330 -13.56 7.72 17.82
N ARG A 331 -12.59 7.52 18.70
CA ARG A 331 -12.11 6.18 19.10
C ARG A 331 -13.23 5.32 19.71
N ASN A 332 -14.14 5.92 20.47
CA ASN A 332 -15.28 5.21 21.04
C ASN A 332 -16.37 4.89 19.99
N ARG A 333 -16.48 5.69 18.93
CA ARG A 333 -17.49 5.50 17.85
C ARG A 333 -17.05 4.57 16.74
N ILE A 334 -15.78 4.58 16.36
CA ILE A 334 -15.26 3.83 15.20
C ILE A 334 -14.40 2.62 15.62
N GLY A 335 -13.66 2.76 16.74
CA GLY A 335 -12.68 1.78 17.22
C GLY A 335 -11.41 2.45 17.69
N LYS A 336 -10.58 1.70 18.41
CA LYS A 336 -9.43 2.25 19.15
C LYS A 336 -8.27 2.70 18.27
N ASP A 337 -8.12 2.09 17.11
CA ASP A 337 -6.94 2.26 16.27
C ASP A 337 -7.31 3.04 15.01
N GLY A 338 -7.06 4.34 15.03
CA GLY A 338 -7.26 5.24 13.92
C GLY A 338 -6.19 6.31 13.87
N LEU A 339 -6.02 6.91 12.68
CA LEU A 339 -5.08 8.00 12.48
C LEU A 339 -5.82 9.31 12.26
N GLN A 340 -5.29 10.37 12.86
CA GLN A 340 -5.66 11.75 12.57
C GLN A 340 -4.70 12.34 11.53
N VAL A 341 -5.18 13.29 10.76
CA VAL A 341 -4.35 14.22 10.01
C VAL A 341 -3.89 15.29 10.98
N ALA A 342 -2.58 15.36 11.24
CA ALA A 342 -2.03 16.21 12.30
C ALA A 342 -1.75 17.65 11.87
N ASN A 343 -1.64 17.92 10.58
CA ASN A 343 -1.27 19.22 10.02
C ASN A 343 -2.06 19.54 8.74
N PHE A 344 -3.38 19.31 8.77
CA PHE A 344 -4.22 19.69 7.64
C PHE A 344 -4.15 21.19 7.45
N SER A 345 -3.58 21.62 6.33
CA SER A 345 -3.23 23.02 6.05
C SER A 345 -3.78 23.51 4.71
N GLN A 346 -3.83 24.82 4.57
CA GLN A 346 -4.39 25.47 3.39
C GLN A 346 -3.87 24.88 2.08
N GLY A 347 -4.78 24.53 1.18
CA GLY A 347 -4.50 23.97 -0.14
C GLY A 347 -4.36 22.44 -0.17
N GLN A 348 -4.35 21.76 0.98
CA GLN A 348 -4.41 20.30 1.02
C GLN A 348 -5.85 19.81 0.75
N GLU A 349 -5.96 18.68 0.05
CA GLU A 349 -7.23 18.05 -0.29
C GLU A 349 -7.16 16.57 0.05
N LEU A 350 -8.21 16.08 0.72
CA LEU A 350 -8.42 14.66 1.04
C LEU A 350 -9.70 14.20 0.35
N THR A 351 -9.61 13.20 -0.50
CA THR A 351 -10.75 12.69 -1.27
C THR A 351 -11.15 11.31 -0.78
N TYR A 352 -12.45 11.12 -0.59
CA TYR A 352 -13.08 9.89 -0.14
C TYR A 352 -14.13 9.44 -1.14
N ARG A 353 -14.34 8.14 -1.26
CA ARG A 353 -15.44 7.56 -2.00
C ARG A 353 -16.40 6.93 -1.01
N LEU A 354 -17.61 7.48 -0.91
CA LEU A 354 -18.62 7.05 0.04
C LEU A 354 -19.83 6.45 -0.66
N TYR A 355 -20.38 5.41 -0.06
CA TYR A 355 -21.67 4.85 -0.44
C TYR A 355 -22.70 5.11 0.67
N LEU A 356 -23.70 5.93 0.36
CA LEU A 356 -24.78 6.30 1.28
C LEU A 356 -25.98 5.39 1.02
N GLN A 357 -26.50 4.78 2.07
CA GLN A 357 -27.74 4.01 1.99
C GLN A 357 -29.00 4.91 2.00
N GLU A 358 -28.88 6.06 2.63
CA GLU A 358 -29.94 7.06 2.81
C GLU A 358 -29.41 8.46 2.49
N LYS A 359 -30.33 9.39 2.26
CA LYS A 359 -30.00 10.80 2.03
C LYS A 359 -29.33 11.39 3.28
N ALA A 360 -28.25 12.15 3.07
CA ALA A 360 -27.61 12.93 4.11
C ALA A 360 -27.97 14.42 4.01
N SER A 361 -28.14 15.06 5.16
CA SER A 361 -28.53 16.47 5.27
C SER A 361 -27.52 17.35 5.99
N THR A 362 -26.48 16.76 6.59
CA THR A 362 -25.42 17.45 7.34
C THR A 362 -24.09 16.79 7.16
N VAL A 363 -23.00 17.56 7.27
CA VAL A 363 -21.64 17.09 7.47
C VAL A 363 -21.15 17.53 8.83
N GLU A 364 -20.49 16.63 9.53
CA GLU A 364 -19.79 16.87 10.81
C GLU A 364 -18.30 16.64 10.57
N LEU A 365 -17.45 17.59 10.99
CA LEU A 365 -15.99 17.45 11.02
C LEU A 365 -15.51 17.46 12.47
N ARG A 366 -14.71 16.46 12.86
CA ARG A 366 -14.05 16.36 14.16
C ARG A 366 -12.62 16.91 14.05
N TYR A 367 -12.33 18.00 14.72
CA TYR A 367 -11.08 18.72 14.56
C TYR A 367 -10.57 19.33 15.88
N CYS A 368 -9.30 19.73 15.87
CA CYS A 368 -8.71 20.60 16.90
C CYS A 368 -7.63 21.50 16.28
N GLY A 369 -7.30 22.60 16.94
CA GLY A 369 -6.24 23.50 16.46
C GLY A 369 -6.17 24.85 17.12
N TYR A 370 -5.09 25.56 16.83
CA TYR A 370 -4.80 26.91 17.36
C TYR A 370 -5.30 28.03 16.47
N SER A 371 -5.69 27.74 15.23
CA SER A 371 -6.14 28.71 14.24
C SER A 371 -7.63 28.54 13.94
N ASN A 372 -8.29 29.65 13.61
CA ASN A 372 -9.57 29.57 12.93
C ASN A 372 -9.32 29.01 11.52
N SER A 373 -10.12 28.06 11.11
CA SER A 373 -9.96 27.40 9.83
C SER A 373 -11.31 27.30 9.11
N ILE A 374 -11.26 27.16 7.79
CA ILE A 374 -12.44 26.89 6.96
C ILE A 374 -12.14 25.69 6.07
N CYS A 375 -12.98 24.68 6.17
CA CYS A 375 -12.91 23.51 5.29
C CYS A 375 -14.03 23.63 4.22
N GLU A 376 -13.62 23.64 2.97
CA GLU A 376 -14.56 23.49 1.85
C GLU A 376 -14.86 22.01 1.64
N VAL A 377 -16.13 21.66 1.56
CA VAL A 377 -16.59 20.29 1.28
C VAL A 377 -17.13 20.26 -0.15
N LEU A 378 -16.50 19.44 -0.98
CA LEU A 378 -16.97 19.20 -2.35
C LEU A 378 -17.63 17.82 -2.40
N VAL A 379 -18.76 17.76 -3.09
CA VAL A 379 -19.49 16.53 -3.43
C VAL A 379 -19.46 16.38 -4.95
N ASP A 380 -18.97 15.25 -5.43
CA ASP A 380 -18.85 14.95 -6.87
C ASP A 380 -18.13 16.09 -7.65
N GLY A 381 -17.11 16.69 -7.01
CA GLY A 381 -16.31 17.77 -7.58
C GLY A 381 -16.95 19.16 -7.53
N GLN A 382 -18.16 19.31 -6.97
CA GLN A 382 -18.84 20.60 -6.82
C GLN A 382 -18.81 21.04 -5.35
N THR A 383 -18.53 22.32 -5.10
CA THR A 383 -18.59 22.90 -3.76
C THR A 383 -20.01 22.78 -3.20
N ALA A 384 -20.17 22.01 -2.13
CA ALA A 384 -21.44 21.81 -1.47
C ALA A 384 -21.63 22.76 -0.28
N CYS A 385 -20.59 22.97 0.53
CA CYS A 385 -20.63 23.89 1.67
C CYS A 385 -19.22 24.28 2.14
N HIS A 386 -19.17 25.26 3.05
CA HIS A 386 -17.99 25.62 3.82
C HIS A 386 -18.28 25.39 5.30
N VAL A 387 -17.40 24.66 5.97
CA VAL A 387 -17.49 24.38 7.41
C VAL A 387 -16.53 25.31 8.14
N GLU A 388 -17.08 26.20 8.95
CA GLU A 388 -16.29 27.04 9.83
C GLU A 388 -15.79 26.23 11.03
N MET A 389 -14.52 26.29 11.30
CA MET A 389 -13.82 25.57 12.37
C MET A 389 -13.07 26.58 13.26
N PRO A 390 -13.73 27.20 14.25
CA PRO A 390 -13.08 28.10 15.18
C PRO A 390 -11.94 27.41 15.95
N ARG A 391 -10.88 28.17 16.30
CA ARG A 391 -9.77 27.64 17.09
C ARG A 391 -10.28 27.00 18.39
N THR A 392 -9.72 25.84 18.72
CA THR A 392 -10.04 25.14 19.98
C THR A 392 -9.03 25.42 21.09
N GLY A 393 -7.90 26.05 20.75
CA GLY A 393 -6.86 26.44 21.70
C GLY A 393 -5.88 25.33 22.10
N GLY A 394 -5.91 24.18 21.41
CA GLY A 394 -4.99 23.07 21.70
C GLY A 394 -4.96 22.03 20.60
N SER A 395 -3.90 21.23 20.59
CA SER A 395 -3.71 20.11 19.66
C SER A 395 -4.55 18.88 20.01
N ASP A 396 -5.11 18.83 21.22
CA ASP A 396 -5.93 17.72 21.73
C ASP A 396 -7.30 18.19 22.25
N ASN A 397 -7.64 19.46 22.05
CA ASN A 397 -8.95 20.01 22.39
C ASN A 397 -9.94 19.73 21.28
N TRP A 398 -10.34 18.47 21.14
CA TRP A 398 -11.22 18.01 20.05
C TRP A 398 -12.64 18.55 20.19
N THR A 399 -13.20 18.99 19.07
CA THR A 399 -14.59 19.44 18.97
C THR A 399 -15.17 19.06 17.62
N ALA A 400 -16.47 19.24 17.46
CA ALA A 400 -17.17 19.05 16.21
C ALA A 400 -17.64 20.37 15.59
N ALA A 401 -17.48 20.53 14.29
CA ALA A 401 -18.16 21.55 13.50
C ALA A 401 -19.18 20.87 12.58
N HIS A 402 -20.32 21.52 12.41
CA HIS A 402 -21.45 21.00 11.63
C HIS A 402 -21.86 22.00 10.57
N GLN A 403 -22.23 21.51 9.38
CA GLN A 403 -22.77 22.33 8.31
C GLN A 403 -23.86 21.56 7.57
N ALA A 404 -24.90 22.28 7.14
CA ALA A 404 -25.93 21.72 6.27
C ALA A 404 -25.32 21.28 4.94
N LEU A 405 -25.72 20.09 4.48
CA LEU A 405 -25.27 19.45 3.25
C LEU A 405 -26.47 18.72 2.66
N SER A 406 -26.55 18.61 1.34
CA SER A 406 -27.55 17.75 0.70
C SER A 406 -26.86 16.75 -0.20
N MET A 407 -26.98 15.46 0.16
CA MET A 407 -26.48 14.33 -0.63
C MET A 407 -27.57 13.28 -0.71
N ASP A 408 -27.92 12.84 -1.90
CA ASP A 408 -28.87 11.75 -2.09
C ASP A 408 -28.24 10.40 -1.70
N ALA A 409 -29.05 9.34 -1.58
CA ALA A 409 -28.52 8.00 -1.42
C ALA A 409 -27.76 7.59 -2.68
N GLY A 410 -26.70 6.79 -2.51
CA GLY A 410 -25.87 6.32 -3.62
C GLY A 410 -24.36 6.52 -3.39
N ALA A 411 -23.62 6.44 -4.47
CA ALA A 411 -22.17 6.57 -4.48
C ALA A 411 -21.75 8.01 -4.77
N HIS A 412 -20.96 8.58 -3.88
CA HIS A 412 -20.49 9.97 -3.98
C HIS A 412 -19.01 10.09 -3.66
N THR A 413 -18.32 10.97 -4.39
CA THR A 413 -16.97 11.40 -4.04
C THR A 413 -17.06 12.64 -3.16
N ILE A 414 -16.45 12.58 -1.97
CA ILE A 414 -16.33 13.73 -1.08
C ILE A 414 -14.87 14.17 -1.05
N THR A 415 -14.63 15.46 -1.24
CA THR A 415 -13.32 16.07 -1.05
C THR A 415 -13.40 17.12 0.06
N LEU A 416 -12.56 16.94 1.07
CA LEU A 416 -12.30 17.94 2.11
C LEU A 416 -11.08 18.75 1.67
N ARG A 417 -11.28 20.05 1.41
CA ARG A 417 -10.21 20.99 1.06
C ARG A 417 -10.05 22.00 2.16
N LEU A 418 -8.87 22.12 2.74
CA LEU A 418 -8.68 23.22 3.68
C LEU A 418 -8.51 24.55 2.91
N PHE A 419 -9.56 25.35 2.95
CA PHE A 419 -9.62 26.62 2.26
C PHE A 419 -8.77 27.70 2.94
N SER A 420 -8.75 27.71 4.27
CA SER A 420 -7.92 28.63 5.06
C SER A 420 -7.58 28.09 6.44
N GLY A 421 -6.48 28.54 7.02
CA GLY A 421 -6.01 28.13 8.34
C GLY A 421 -5.21 26.85 8.35
N SER A 422 -5.15 26.22 9.55
CA SER A 422 -4.57 24.90 9.77
C SER A 422 -5.21 24.26 11.00
N CYS A 423 -5.40 22.94 10.95
CA CYS A 423 -5.98 22.17 12.07
C CYS A 423 -5.49 20.72 12.02
N SER A 424 -5.76 19.97 13.08
CA SER A 424 -5.81 18.52 13.04
C SER A 424 -7.23 18.06 12.75
N LEU A 425 -7.39 17.02 11.97
CA LEU A 425 -8.68 16.42 11.60
C LEU A 425 -8.65 14.95 12.00
N SER A 426 -9.56 14.49 12.85
CA SER A 426 -9.61 13.08 13.28
C SER A 426 -10.58 12.25 12.44
N ALA A 427 -11.76 12.78 12.17
CA ALA A 427 -12.80 12.11 11.40
C ALA A 427 -13.80 13.10 10.82
N PHE A 428 -14.65 12.60 9.93
CA PHE A 428 -15.86 13.28 9.49
C PHE A 428 -17.02 12.29 9.38
N GLN A 429 -18.24 12.81 9.34
CA GLN A 429 -19.43 12.02 9.09
C GLN A 429 -20.44 12.83 8.27
N VAL A 430 -21.10 12.18 7.32
CA VAL A 430 -22.31 12.69 6.66
C VAL A 430 -23.53 12.02 7.27
N LYS A 431 -24.58 12.80 7.59
CA LYS A 431 -25.79 12.34 8.31
C LYS A 431 -27.06 12.85 7.64
#